data_a69419dac91759060fbb95988163e96b
#
_entry.id   a69419dac91759060fbb95988163e96b
#
_cell.length_a   1.000
_cell.length_b   1.000
_cell.length_c   1.000
_cell.angle_alpha   90.00
_cell.angle_beta   90.00
_cell.angle_gamma   90.00
#
_symmetry.space_group_name_H-M   'P 1'
#
loop_
_entity.id
_entity.type
_entity.pdbx_description
1 polymer ?
#
loop_
_entity_poly.entity_id
_entity_poly.type
_entity_poly.pdbx_seq_one_letter_code
_entity_poly.pdbx_strand_id
1 'polypeptide(L)'
;MKLIRSCIVSFSMYSKIPMPQFKWNDDDMKYMLVFFPWIGAVIGLLLMLWRYIYSHFGVTDICYVCIGALIPIAVTGGFHIDGFMDTMDAFHSYKPREEKLAILKDSHIGAFAVIMFAAYGLLFMGAFSQIMDDKAFIVFGAGFFIARCLSGIAVVSFKSAKSDGLLFMFADTAHRTIVRAALYIQLALCMAVLLIVSLPYAVAMIIAAALSFWYYYVKTKKELGGITGDTAGYFVCICECAMAVALGGVSFII
;
A
#
# COMPACT_ATOMS: atom_id res chain seq x y z
N MET A 1 4.11 -23.66 -13.87
CA MET A 1 3.06 -22.89 -14.57
C MET A 1 2.11 -22.16 -13.62
N LYS A 2 1.57 -22.78 -12.53
CA LYS A 2 0.60 -22.13 -11.61
C LYS A 2 1.12 -20.82 -10.97
N LEU A 3 2.35 -20.79 -10.44
CA LEU A 3 2.92 -19.59 -9.80
C LEU A 3 3.10 -18.41 -10.77
N ILE A 4 3.51 -18.68 -12.02
CA ILE A 4 3.64 -17.61 -13.04
C ILE A 4 2.27 -17.02 -13.35
N ARG A 5 1.22 -17.83 -13.47
CA ARG A 5 -0.15 -17.38 -13.69
C ARG A 5 -0.63 -16.54 -12.50
N SER A 6 -0.39 -16.98 -11.25
CA SER A 6 -0.71 -16.20 -10.04
C SER A 6 0.05 -14.85 -10.00
N CYS A 7 1.29 -14.80 -10.46
CA CYS A 7 2.05 -13.54 -10.60
C CYS A 7 1.38 -12.60 -11.61
N ILE A 8 1.06 -13.11 -12.81
CA ILE A 8 0.37 -12.32 -13.85
C ILE A 8 -0.98 -11.81 -13.34
N VAL A 9 -1.77 -12.65 -12.66
CA VAL A 9 -3.05 -12.25 -12.06
C VAL A 9 -2.85 -11.12 -11.03
N SER A 10 -1.85 -11.24 -10.14
CA SER A 10 -1.54 -10.21 -9.15
C SER A 10 -1.23 -8.85 -9.81
N PHE A 11 -0.34 -8.84 -10.80
CA PHE A 11 0.03 -7.62 -11.51
C PHE A 11 -1.13 -7.05 -12.34
N SER A 12 -1.91 -7.90 -13.02
CA SER A 12 -3.10 -7.47 -13.78
C SER A 12 -4.17 -6.82 -12.90
N MET A 13 -4.29 -7.29 -11.64
CA MET A 13 -5.33 -6.85 -10.73
C MET A 13 -4.96 -5.58 -9.96
N TYR A 14 -3.71 -5.45 -9.54
CA TYR A 14 -3.25 -4.39 -8.65
C TYR A 14 -2.32 -3.38 -9.31
N SER A 15 -2.11 -3.47 -10.64
CA SER A 15 -1.30 -2.50 -11.38
C SER A 15 -1.83 -2.24 -12.79
N LYS A 16 -1.35 -1.15 -13.40
CA LYS A 16 -1.55 -0.84 -14.82
C LYS A 16 -0.42 -1.37 -15.71
N ILE A 17 0.50 -2.14 -15.15
CA ILE A 17 1.58 -2.77 -15.92
C ILE A 17 0.96 -3.77 -16.90
N PRO A 18 1.24 -3.65 -18.21
CA PRO A 18 0.68 -4.56 -19.20
C PRO A 18 1.06 -6.01 -18.94
N MET A 19 0.06 -6.88 -18.77
CA MET A 19 0.23 -8.32 -18.54
C MET A 19 -0.48 -9.13 -19.62
N PRO A 20 0.03 -10.35 -19.94
CA PRO A 20 -0.65 -11.27 -20.85
C PRO A 20 -2.09 -11.55 -20.39
N GLN A 21 -3.04 -11.42 -21.31
CA GLN A 21 -4.46 -11.66 -21.03
C GLN A 21 -4.79 -13.14 -21.23
N PHE A 22 -5.43 -13.75 -20.23
CA PHE A 22 -5.96 -15.11 -20.31
C PHE A 22 -7.18 -15.25 -19.39
N LYS A 23 -7.96 -16.29 -19.57
CA LYS A 23 -9.09 -16.58 -18.67
C LYS A 23 -8.56 -17.12 -17.34
N TRP A 24 -8.85 -16.40 -16.26
CA TRP A 24 -8.46 -16.78 -14.90
C TRP A 24 -9.39 -17.85 -14.34
N ASN A 25 -8.84 -18.67 -13.45
CA ASN A 25 -9.59 -19.62 -12.65
C ASN A 25 -9.16 -19.51 -11.17
N ASP A 26 -9.88 -20.18 -10.28
CA ASP A 26 -9.62 -20.11 -8.83
C ASP A 26 -8.20 -20.58 -8.47
N ASP A 27 -7.65 -21.56 -9.22
CA ASP A 27 -6.27 -22.04 -9.01
C ASP A 27 -5.22 -20.94 -9.28
N ASP A 28 -5.49 -20.05 -10.24
CA ASP A 28 -4.59 -18.94 -10.57
C ASP A 28 -4.59 -17.87 -9.45
N MET A 29 -5.69 -17.71 -8.72
CA MET A 29 -5.86 -16.74 -7.64
C MET A 29 -5.30 -17.22 -6.30
N LYS A 30 -5.12 -18.53 -6.09
CA LYS A 30 -4.68 -19.12 -4.80
C LYS A 30 -3.42 -18.50 -4.20
N TYR A 31 -2.47 -18.07 -5.03
CA TYR A 31 -1.16 -17.56 -4.60
C TYR A 31 -0.90 -16.12 -5.05
N MET A 32 -1.88 -15.42 -5.63
CA MET A 32 -1.65 -14.08 -6.19
C MET A 32 -1.15 -13.07 -5.15
N LEU A 33 -1.61 -13.15 -3.90
CA LEU A 33 -1.19 -12.24 -2.83
C LEU A 33 0.29 -12.42 -2.45
N VAL A 34 0.93 -13.55 -2.76
CA VAL A 34 2.38 -13.73 -2.60
C VAL A 34 3.16 -12.76 -3.49
N PHE A 35 2.59 -12.40 -4.65
CA PHE A 35 3.21 -11.51 -5.63
C PHE A 35 2.79 -10.04 -5.49
N PHE A 36 1.81 -9.75 -4.64
CA PHE A 36 1.35 -8.39 -4.40
C PHE A 36 2.46 -7.43 -3.92
N PRO A 37 3.37 -7.83 -3.00
CA PRO A 37 4.49 -6.98 -2.60
C PRO A 37 5.43 -6.58 -3.75
N TRP A 38 5.57 -7.40 -4.77
CA TRP A 38 6.46 -7.13 -5.90
C TRP A 38 6.03 -5.94 -6.76
N ILE A 39 4.74 -5.59 -6.75
CA ILE A 39 4.25 -4.33 -7.33
C ILE A 39 4.85 -3.14 -6.57
N GLY A 40 4.95 -3.26 -5.24
CA GLY A 40 5.65 -2.27 -4.41
C GLY A 40 7.14 -2.18 -4.73
N ALA A 41 7.80 -3.32 -5.01
CA ALA A 41 9.19 -3.32 -5.47
C ALA A 41 9.36 -2.56 -6.79
N VAL A 42 8.44 -2.72 -7.75
CA VAL A 42 8.44 -1.96 -9.00
C VAL A 42 8.30 -0.46 -8.74
N ILE A 43 7.40 -0.06 -7.84
CA ILE A 43 7.24 1.35 -7.45
C ILE A 43 8.55 1.88 -6.87
N GLY A 44 9.18 1.15 -5.93
CA GLY A 44 10.45 1.53 -5.34
C GLY A 44 11.56 1.69 -6.38
N LEU A 45 11.68 0.76 -7.34
CA LEU A 45 12.66 0.83 -8.43
C LEU A 45 12.42 2.03 -9.36
N LEU A 46 11.16 2.34 -9.69
CA LEU A 46 10.83 3.50 -10.49
C LEU A 46 11.14 4.82 -9.76
N LEU A 47 10.93 4.87 -8.45
CA LEU A 47 11.33 6.01 -7.64
C LEU A 47 12.84 6.18 -7.59
N MET A 48 13.62 5.09 -7.48
CA MET A 48 15.07 5.11 -7.56
C MET A 48 15.55 5.64 -8.93
N LEU A 49 14.94 5.18 -10.01
CA LEU A 49 15.21 5.68 -11.35
C LEU A 49 14.86 7.18 -11.46
N TRP A 50 13.73 7.61 -10.90
CA TRP A 50 13.32 9.01 -10.90
C TRP A 50 14.29 9.90 -10.09
N ARG A 51 14.77 9.42 -8.94
CA ARG A 51 15.81 10.11 -8.18
C ARG A 51 17.11 10.23 -8.97
N TYR A 52 17.52 9.18 -9.68
CA TYR A 52 18.69 9.24 -10.56
C TYR A 52 18.52 10.31 -11.65
N ILE A 53 17.35 10.37 -12.29
CA ILE A 53 17.04 11.41 -13.29
C ILE A 53 17.09 12.81 -12.66
N TYR A 54 16.49 13.00 -11.50
CA TYR A 54 16.52 14.27 -10.76
C TYR A 54 17.96 14.74 -10.51
N SER A 55 18.83 13.86 -10.04
CA SER A 55 20.20 14.22 -9.67
C SER A 55 21.13 14.50 -10.86
N HIS A 56 20.77 14.06 -12.08
CA HIS A 56 21.66 14.16 -13.24
C HIS A 56 21.16 15.10 -14.36
N PHE A 57 19.89 15.46 -14.40
CA PHE A 57 19.28 16.15 -15.55
C PHE A 57 18.66 17.52 -15.25
N GLY A 58 18.99 18.14 -14.12
CA GLY A 58 18.55 19.51 -13.81
C GLY A 58 17.02 19.62 -13.59
N VAL A 59 16.38 18.57 -13.15
CA VAL A 59 14.95 18.58 -12.77
C VAL A 59 14.76 19.49 -11.56
N THR A 60 13.74 20.35 -11.56
CA THR A 60 13.43 21.21 -10.42
C THR A 60 12.84 20.42 -9.26
N ASP A 61 13.05 20.90 -8.02
CA ASP A 61 12.57 20.21 -6.80
C ASP A 61 11.06 19.98 -6.81
N ILE A 62 10.29 20.97 -7.27
CA ILE A 62 8.84 20.84 -7.36
C ILE A 62 8.44 19.74 -8.36
N CYS A 63 9.10 19.67 -9.51
CA CYS A 63 8.86 18.61 -10.50
C CYS A 63 9.23 17.23 -9.93
N TYR A 64 10.37 17.14 -9.22
CA TYR A 64 10.81 15.93 -8.56
C TYR A 64 9.76 15.40 -7.57
N VAL A 65 9.27 16.27 -6.70
CA VAL A 65 8.27 15.91 -5.68
C VAL A 65 6.93 15.53 -6.31
N CYS A 66 6.44 16.32 -7.26
CA CYS A 66 5.15 16.05 -7.91
C CYS A 66 5.15 14.72 -8.67
N ILE A 67 6.17 14.47 -9.50
CA ILE A 67 6.25 13.22 -10.26
C ILE A 67 6.52 12.04 -9.34
N GLY A 68 7.38 12.21 -8.32
CA GLY A 68 7.61 11.18 -7.31
C GLY A 68 6.32 10.74 -6.61
N ALA A 69 5.45 11.68 -6.25
CA ALA A 69 4.15 11.37 -5.66
C ALA A 69 3.16 10.72 -6.65
N LEU A 70 3.30 10.99 -7.95
CA LEU A 70 2.45 10.40 -8.99
C LEU A 70 2.85 8.95 -9.36
N ILE A 71 4.12 8.55 -9.18
CA ILE A 71 4.60 7.22 -9.57
C ILE A 71 3.78 6.09 -8.94
N PRO A 72 3.52 6.04 -7.61
CA PRO A 72 2.69 4.99 -7.02
C PRO A 72 1.27 4.96 -7.59
N ILE A 73 0.68 6.12 -7.85
CA ILE A 73 -0.67 6.26 -8.43
C ILE A 73 -0.68 5.73 -9.87
N ALA A 74 0.30 6.12 -10.68
CA ALA A 74 0.41 5.70 -12.07
C ALA A 74 0.60 4.18 -12.19
N VAL A 75 1.47 3.57 -11.36
CA VAL A 75 1.72 2.13 -11.37
C VAL A 75 0.48 1.35 -10.96
N THR A 76 -0.26 1.79 -9.95
CA THR A 76 -1.46 1.09 -9.44
C THR A 76 -2.74 1.48 -10.17
N GLY A 77 -2.69 2.54 -10.99
CA GLY A 77 -3.88 3.10 -11.66
C GLY A 77 -4.88 3.72 -10.68
N GLY A 78 -4.42 4.14 -9.50
CA GLY A 78 -5.25 4.78 -8.49
C GLY A 78 -6.05 3.82 -7.59
N PHE A 79 -5.97 2.50 -7.80
CA PHE A 79 -6.79 1.50 -7.09
C PHE A 79 -6.73 1.64 -5.54
N HIS A 80 -5.56 1.91 -4.97
CA HIS A 80 -5.42 2.09 -3.52
C HIS A 80 -5.95 3.46 -3.05
N ILE A 81 -5.78 4.50 -3.87
CA ILE A 81 -6.30 5.85 -3.60
C ILE A 81 -7.83 5.85 -3.63
N ASP A 82 -8.44 5.13 -4.57
CA ASP A 82 -9.88 4.92 -4.63
C ASP A 82 -10.42 4.34 -3.31
N GLY A 83 -9.85 3.21 -2.87
CA GLY A 83 -10.21 2.62 -1.58
C GLY A 83 -9.91 3.53 -0.37
N PHE A 84 -8.87 4.37 -0.45
CA PHE A 84 -8.60 5.38 0.57
C PHE A 84 -9.72 6.42 0.62
N MET A 85 -10.13 6.96 -0.52
CA MET A 85 -11.18 7.97 -0.61
C MET A 85 -12.51 7.45 -0.10
N ASP A 86 -12.94 6.27 -0.53
CA ASP A 86 -14.18 5.62 -0.08
C ASP A 86 -14.17 5.37 1.43
N THR A 87 -13.04 4.89 1.94
CA THR A 87 -12.88 4.65 3.38
C THR A 87 -12.94 5.95 4.18
N MET A 88 -12.37 7.05 3.67
CA MET A 88 -12.44 8.35 4.33
C MET A 88 -13.85 8.90 4.38
N ASP A 89 -14.64 8.77 3.31
CA ASP A 89 -16.06 9.16 3.35
C ASP A 89 -16.84 8.31 4.34
N ALA A 90 -16.64 7.00 4.34
CA ALA A 90 -17.33 6.11 5.27
C ALA A 90 -16.99 6.44 6.74
N PHE A 91 -15.72 6.67 7.07
CA PHE A 91 -15.29 6.95 8.44
C PHE A 91 -15.72 8.33 8.95
N HIS A 92 -15.77 9.34 8.09
CA HIS A 92 -16.19 10.70 8.45
C HIS A 92 -17.70 10.92 8.33
N SER A 93 -18.47 9.92 7.90
CA SER A 93 -19.94 10.01 7.87
C SER A 93 -20.57 10.01 9.27
N TYR A 94 -19.85 9.55 10.29
CA TYR A 94 -20.34 9.36 11.67
C TYR A 94 -21.59 8.48 11.78
N LYS A 95 -21.86 7.66 10.75
CA LYS A 95 -23.04 6.81 10.65
C LYS A 95 -22.80 5.44 11.34
N PRO A 96 -23.87 4.68 11.60
CA PRO A 96 -23.76 3.28 12.03
C PRO A 96 -23.02 2.41 11.02
N ARG A 97 -22.56 1.24 11.47
CA ARG A 97 -21.74 0.31 10.67
C ARG A 97 -22.38 -0.06 9.32
N GLU A 98 -23.66 -0.37 9.33
CA GLU A 98 -24.40 -0.81 8.13
C GLU A 98 -24.42 0.28 7.06
N GLU A 99 -24.64 1.54 7.47
CA GLU A 99 -24.62 2.68 6.56
C GLU A 99 -23.20 3.01 6.06
N LYS A 100 -22.17 2.85 6.90
CA LYS A 100 -20.76 2.95 6.45
C LYS A 100 -20.41 1.91 5.39
N LEU A 101 -20.88 0.67 5.57
CA LEU A 101 -20.71 -0.39 4.57
C LEU A 101 -21.49 -0.12 3.28
N ALA A 102 -22.61 0.61 3.35
CA ALA A 102 -23.34 1.07 2.17
C ALA A 102 -22.58 2.19 1.44
N ILE A 103 -21.98 3.16 2.16
CA ILE A 103 -21.13 4.21 1.56
C ILE A 103 -19.97 3.58 0.79
N LEU A 104 -19.30 2.55 1.31
CA LEU A 104 -18.24 1.81 0.61
C LEU A 104 -18.71 1.04 -0.65
N LYS A 105 -19.99 1.05 -0.99
CA LYS A 105 -20.56 0.48 -2.22
C LYS A 105 -21.12 1.56 -3.15
N ASP A 106 -21.19 2.80 -2.67
CA ASP A 106 -21.69 3.94 -3.43
C ASP A 106 -20.59 4.48 -4.35
N SER A 107 -20.88 4.65 -5.62
CA SER A 107 -19.97 5.22 -6.61
C SER A 107 -19.85 6.75 -6.55
N HIS A 108 -20.63 7.41 -5.70
CA HIS A 108 -20.58 8.87 -5.56
C HIS A 108 -19.49 9.27 -4.57
N ILE A 109 -18.69 10.26 -4.97
CA ILE A 109 -17.62 10.82 -4.13
C ILE A 109 -18.21 11.83 -3.15
N GLY A 110 -17.94 11.66 -1.86
CA GLY A 110 -18.29 12.62 -0.83
C GLY A 110 -17.21 13.70 -0.63
N ALA A 111 -17.57 14.74 0.09
CA ALA A 111 -16.65 15.85 0.35
C ALA A 111 -15.43 15.43 1.15
N PHE A 112 -15.56 14.52 2.11
CA PHE A 112 -14.45 14.06 2.94
C PHE A 112 -13.43 13.24 2.16
N ALA A 113 -13.82 12.47 1.15
CA ALA A 113 -12.89 11.79 0.25
C ALA A 113 -11.92 12.80 -0.39
N VAL A 114 -12.45 13.90 -0.93
CA VAL A 114 -11.66 14.95 -1.61
C VAL A 114 -10.75 15.69 -0.63
N ILE A 115 -11.30 16.12 0.52
CA ILE A 115 -10.54 16.86 1.55
C ILE A 115 -9.40 15.99 2.08
N MET A 116 -9.67 14.75 2.40
CA MET A 116 -8.66 13.84 2.99
C MET A 116 -7.64 13.38 1.95
N PHE A 117 -8.04 13.23 0.68
CA PHE A 117 -7.10 12.98 -0.41
C PHE A 117 -6.13 14.16 -0.62
N ALA A 118 -6.64 15.39 -0.61
CA ALA A 118 -5.80 16.58 -0.71
C ALA A 118 -4.82 16.68 0.49
N ALA A 119 -5.31 16.44 1.72
CA ALA A 119 -4.47 16.44 2.92
C ALA A 119 -3.40 15.33 2.87
N TYR A 120 -3.78 14.12 2.45
CA TYR A 120 -2.85 13.01 2.23
C TYR A 120 -1.77 13.38 1.22
N GLY A 121 -2.17 13.91 0.06
CA GLY A 121 -1.24 14.28 -1.01
C GLY A 121 -0.23 15.34 -0.57
N LEU A 122 -0.70 16.40 0.10
CA LEU A 122 0.17 17.45 0.63
C LEU A 122 1.16 16.91 1.69
N LEU A 123 0.67 16.07 2.60
CA LEU A 123 1.51 15.45 3.63
C LEU A 123 2.55 14.51 3.02
N PHE A 124 2.13 13.66 2.07
CA PHE A 124 3.03 12.74 1.39
C PHE A 124 4.10 13.47 0.59
N MET A 125 3.73 14.51 -0.18
CA MET A 125 4.67 15.33 -0.94
C MET A 125 5.64 16.08 -0.03
N GLY A 126 5.15 16.64 1.06
CA GLY A 126 5.99 17.31 2.07
C GLY A 126 6.99 16.35 2.71
N ALA A 127 6.55 15.16 3.12
CA ALA A 127 7.42 14.13 3.67
C ALA A 127 8.44 13.60 2.64
N PHE A 128 7.99 13.33 1.41
CA PHE A 128 8.85 12.86 0.32
C PHE A 128 9.97 13.85 0.01
N SER A 129 9.69 15.17 0.03
CA SER A 129 10.69 16.22 -0.23
C SER A 129 11.83 16.23 0.78
N GLN A 130 11.64 15.67 1.97
CA GLN A 130 12.65 15.60 3.02
C GLN A 130 13.55 14.35 2.92
N ILE A 131 13.19 13.37 2.09
CA ILE A 131 13.95 12.11 1.97
C ILE A 131 15.05 12.28 0.92
N MET A 132 16.11 13.01 1.31
CA MET A 132 17.21 13.37 0.40
C MET A 132 18.46 12.52 0.60
N ASP A 133 18.65 11.84 1.73
CA ASP A 133 19.73 10.89 1.96
C ASP A 133 19.53 9.61 1.14
N ASP A 134 20.60 9.06 0.56
CA ASP A 134 20.50 7.91 -0.34
C ASP A 134 20.05 6.64 0.38
N LYS A 135 20.49 6.43 1.63
CA LYS A 135 20.07 5.27 2.43
C LYS A 135 18.62 5.41 2.86
N ALA A 136 18.20 6.64 3.26
CA ALA A 136 16.80 6.93 3.55
C ALA A 136 15.92 6.64 2.33
N PHE A 137 16.38 7.01 1.15
CA PHE A 137 15.63 6.82 -0.10
C PHE A 137 15.51 5.34 -0.49
N ILE A 138 16.56 4.55 -0.30
CA ILE A 138 16.51 3.08 -0.48
C ILE A 138 15.49 2.46 0.48
N VAL A 139 15.53 2.87 1.75
CA VAL A 139 14.58 2.41 2.78
C VAL A 139 13.16 2.82 2.41
N PHE A 140 12.95 4.06 1.96
CA PHE A 140 11.65 4.55 1.48
C PHE A 140 11.10 3.72 0.32
N GLY A 141 11.91 3.46 -0.71
CA GLY A 141 11.50 2.63 -1.85
C GLY A 141 11.03 1.23 -1.44
N ALA A 142 11.69 0.62 -0.44
CA ALA A 142 11.29 -0.67 0.10
C ALA A 142 10.00 -0.59 0.94
N GLY A 143 9.63 0.59 1.44
CA GLY A 143 8.38 0.81 2.17
C GLY A 143 7.14 0.40 1.37
N PHE A 144 7.14 0.61 0.05
CA PHE A 144 6.05 0.19 -0.84
C PHE A 144 5.88 -1.34 -0.89
N PHE A 145 6.99 -2.08 -0.81
CA PHE A 145 6.96 -3.54 -0.68
C PHE A 145 6.40 -3.97 0.67
N ILE A 146 6.86 -3.34 1.76
CA ILE A 146 6.44 -3.65 3.14
C ILE A 146 4.95 -3.37 3.33
N ALA A 147 4.43 -2.24 2.87
CA ALA A 147 3.01 -1.90 2.98
C ALA A 147 2.13 -2.99 2.33
N ARG A 148 2.54 -3.51 1.17
CA ARG A 148 1.81 -4.59 0.49
C ARG A 148 1.97 -5.95 1.13
N CYS A 149 3.13 -6.26 1.73
CA CYS A 149 3.27 -7.45 2.58
C CYS A 149 2.26 -7.43 3.73
N LEU A 150 2.20 -6.30 4.46
CA LEU A 150 1.29 -6.14 5.60
C LEU A 150 -0.19 -6.16 5.16
N SER A 151 -0.53 -5.49 4.06
CA SER A 151 -1.88 -5.53 3.50
C SER A 151 -2.29 -6.95 3.12
N GLY A 152 -1.43 -7.71 2.44
CA GLY A 152 -1.67 -9.11 2.10
C GLY A 152 -1.82 -9.99 3.34
N ILE A 153 -1.02 -9.78 4.39
CA ILE A 153 -1.16 -10.47 5.69
C ILE A 153 -2.52 -10.15 6.32
N ALA A 154 -2.97 -8.89 6.29
CA ALA A 154 -4.27 -8.50 6.80
C ALA A 154 -5.41 -9.22 6.07
N VAL A 155 -5.36 -9.27 4.72
CA VAL A 155 -6.38 -9.95 3.90
C VAL A 155 -6.55 -11.42 4.27
N VAL A 156 -5.46 -12.15 4.52
CA VAL A 156 -5.53 -13.58 4.85
C VAL A 156 -5.69 -13.88 6.34
N SER A 157 -5.60 -12.86 7.21
CA SER A 157 -5.59 -13.06 8.68
C SER A 157 -6.74 -12.38 9.40
N PHE A 158 -7.20 -11.21 8.92
CA PHE A 158 -8.27 -10.45 9.59
C PHE A 158 -9.64 -10.91 9.13
N LYS A 159 -10.65 -10.63 9.96
CA LYS A 159 -12.04 -10.91 9.62
C LYS A 159 -12.50 -9.96 8.51
N SER A 160 -13.15 -10.48 7.47
CA SER A 160 -13.85 -9.67 6.48
C SER A 160 -15.09 -9.01 7.11
N ALA A 161 -15.33 -7.74 6.79
CA ALA A 161 -16.52 -7.00 7.21
C ALA A 161 -17.77 -7.38 6.39
N LYS A 162 -17.56 -7.91 5.17
CA LYS A 162 -18.60 -8.35 4.22
C LYS A 162 -18.43 -9.83 3.96
N SER A 163 -19.53 -10.52 3.62
CA SER A 163 -19.54 -11.92 3.15
C SER A 163 -19.54 -12.02 1.62
N ASP A 164 -19.37 -10.90 0.93
CA ASP A 164 -19.36 -10.75 -0.52
C ASP A 164 -18.22 -9.81 -0.95
N GLY A 165 -17.96 -9.72 -2.26
CA GLY A 165 -16.98 -8.83 -2.86
C GLY A 165 -15.60 -9.45 -3.06
N LEU A 166 -14.73 -8.70 -3.76
CA LEU A 166 -13.42 -9.18 -4.22
C LEU A 166 -12.51 -9.63 -3.06
N LEU A 167 -12.43 -8.85 -1.97
CA LEU A 167 -11.59 -9.23 -0.83
C LEU A 167 -12.03 -10.53 -0.19
N PHE A 168 -13.35 -10.72 -0.01
CA PHE A 168 -13.90 -11.97 0.53
C PHE A 168 -13.55 -13.15 -0.38
N MET A 169 -13.76 -13.01 -1.70
CA MET A 169 -13.41 -14.02 -2.68
C MET A 169 -11.92 -14.37 -2.65
N PHE A 170 -11.03 -13.37 -2.57
CA PHE A 170 -9.59 -13.60 -2.49
C PHE A 170 -9.17 -14.26 -1.18
N ALA A 171 -9.75 -13.84 -0.06
CA ALA A 171 -9.47 -14.45 1.23
C ALA A 171 -9.99 -15.89 1.31
N ASP A 172 -11.08 -16.21 0.62
CA ASP A 172 -11.67 -17.55 0.58
C ASP A 172 -10.91 -18.48 -0.38
N THR A 173 -10.54 -17.97 -1.56
CA THR A 173 -9.80 -18.75 -2.58
C THR A 173 -8.32 -18.94 -2.19
N ALA A 174 -7.72 -17.99 -1.44
CA ALA A 174 -6.31 -18.04 -1.08
C ALA A 174 -5.93 -19.25 -0.24
N HIS A 175 -4.79 -19.85 -0.55
CA HIS A 175 -4.18 -20.85 0.32
C HIS A 175 -3.56 -20.16 1.54
N ARG A 176 -4.41 -19.76 2.51
CA ARG A 176 -4.10 -18.82 3.61
C ARG A 176 -2.79 -19.13 4.33
N THR A 177 -2.52 -20.40 4.64
CA THR A 177 -1.31 -20.79 5.38
C THR A 177 -0.03 -20.51 4.57
N ILE A 178 0.00 -20.93 3.30
CA ILE A 178 1.17 -20.75 2.44
C ILE A 178 1.38 -19.27 2.12
N VAL A 179 0.29 -18.56 1.75
CA VAL A 179 0.35 -17.13 1.43
C VAL A 179 0.85 -16.34 2.64
N ARG A 180 0.31 -16.60 3.82
CA ARG A 180 0.72 -15.94 5.06
C ARG A 180 2.19 -16.21 5.39
N ALA A 181 2.63 -17.47 5.31
CA ALA A 181 4.03 -17.82 5.55
C ALA A 181 4.97 -17.13 4.55
N ALA A 182 4.63 -17.15 3.26
CA ALA A 182 5.42 -16.50 2.22
C ALA A 182 5.53 -14.98 2.43
N LEU A 183 4.44 -14.31 2.81
CA LEU A 183 4.44 -12.87 3.09
C LEU A 183 5.26 -12.52 4.34
N TYR A 184 5.18 -13.32 5.42
CA TYR A 184 6.04 -13.13 6.60
C TYR A 184 7.52 -13.33 6.29
N ILE A 185 7.88 -14.34 5.47
CA ILE A 185 9.27 -14.57 5.05
C ILE A 185 9.76 -13.38 4.23
N GLN A 186 8.99 -12.92 3.24
CA GLN A 186 9.33 -11.76 2.41
C GLN A 186 9.50 -10.50 3.26
N LEU A 187 8.58 -10.24 4.19
CA LEU A 187 8.63 -9.11 5.11
C LEU A 187 9.88 -9.18 5.99
N ALA A 188 10.18 -10.33 6.60
CA ALA A 188 11.35 -10.51 7.48
C ALA A 188 12.66 -10.32 6.72
N LEU A 189 12.78 -10.89 5.51
CA LEU A 189 13.96 -10.73 4.66
C LEU A 189 14.16 -9.26 4.25
N CYS A 190 13.09 -8.58 3.84
CA CYS A 190 13.15 -7.17 3.49
C CYS A 190 13.61 -6.34 4.70
N MET A 191 12.99 -6.50 5.86
CA MET A 191 13.39 -5.78 7.08
C MET A 191 14.83 -6.05 7.48
N ALA A 192 15.30 -7.30 7.40
CA ALA A 192 16.68 -7.66 7.71
C ALA A 192 17.68 -6.94 6.79
N VAL A 193 17.39 -6.87 5.49
CA VAL A 193 18.23 -6.11 4.54
C VAL A 193 18.23 -4.62 4.89
N LEU A 194 17.11 -4.04 5.22
CA LEU A 194 17.02 -2.61 5.54
C LEU A 194 17.76 -2.23 6.83
N LEU A 195 17.75 -3.10 7.84
CA LEU A 195 18.55 -2.91 9.06
C LEU A 195 20.06 -2.86 8.77
N ILE A 196 20.52 -3.59 7.74
CA ILE A 196 21.91 -3.54 7.27
C ILE A 196 22.19 -2.26 6.49
N VAL A 197 21.23 -1.79 5.67
CA VAL A 197 21.38 -0.55 4.87
C VAL A 197 21.51 0.68 5.78
N SER A 198 20.59 0.83 6.73
CA SER A 198 20.63 1.90 7.72
C SER A 198 19.73 1.60 8.90
N LEU A 199 20.35 1.37 10.05
CA LEU A 199 19.63 1.06 11.28
C LEU A 199 18.59 2.14 11.67
N PRO A 200 18.93 3.46 11.73
CA PRO A 200 17.98 4.47 12.18
C PRO A 200 16.76 4.61 11.25
N TYR A 201 16.98 4.66 9.94
CA TYR A 201 15.88 4.75 8.97
C TYR A 201 15.03 3.48 8.96
N ALA A 202 15.65 2.29 9.01
CA ALA A 202 14.92 1.02 9.05
C ALA A 202 14.06 0.91 10.32
N VAL A 203 14.58 1.25 11.48
CA VAL A 203 13.85 1.22 12.75
C VAL A 203 12.66 2.19 12.72
N ALA A 204 12.86 3.42 12.27
CA ALA A 204 11.78 4.40 12.15
C ALA A 204 10.66 3.91 11.22
N MET A 205 11.03 3.35 10.07
CA MET A 205 10.07 2.80 9.11
C MET A 205 9.32 1.58 9.68
N ILE A 206 10.01 0.66 10.34
CA ILE A 206 9.39 -0.53 10.95
C ILE A 206 8.39 -0.11 12.03
N ILE A 207 8.73 0.86 12.86
CA ILE A 207 7.83 1.40 13.88
C ILE A 207 6.60 2.05 13.22
N ALA A 208 6.79 2.89 12.21
CA ALA A 208 5.69 3.54 11.50
C ALA A 208 4.76 2.51 10.84
N ALA A 209 5.31 1.49 10.19
CA ALA A 209 4.56 0.40 9.57
C ALA A 209 3.77 -0.41 10.62
N ALA A 210 4.39 -0.76 11.75
CA ALA A 210 3.74 -1.51 12.83
C ALA A 210 2.60 -0.72 13.48
N LEU A 211 2.81 0.58 13.74
CA LEU A 211 1.78 1.47 14.29
C LEU A 211 0.61 1.64 13.31
N SER A 212 0.90 1.80 12.02
CA SER A 212 -0.13 1.88 10.97
C SER A 212 -0.94 0.59 10.88
N PHE A 213 -0.29 -0.57 10.97
CA PHE A 213 -0.95 -1.87 10.92
C PHE A 213 -1.84 -2.12 12.15
N TRP A 214 -1.36 -1.77 13.33
CA TRP A 214 -2.13 -1.82 14.56
C TRP A 214 -3.34 -0.88 14.52
N TYR A 215 -3.12 0.39 14.11
CA TYR A 215 -4.20 1.37 13.94
C TYR A 215 -5.27 0.86 12.96
N TYR A 216 -4.85 0.33 11.82
CA TYR A 216 -5.73 -0.24 10.80
C TYR A 216 -6.61 -1.34 11.38
N TYR A 217 -6.01 -2.30 12.10
CA TYR A 217 -6.75 -3.38 12.74
C TYR A 217 -7.80 -2.86 13.73
N VAL A 218 -7.41 -1.98 14.64
CA VAL A 218 -8.31 -1.44 15.68
C VAL A 218 -9.44 -0.62 15.04
N LYS A 219 -9.10 0.26 14.10
CA LYS A 219 -10.05 1.16 13.44
C LYS A 219 -11.10 0.38 12.64
N THR A 220 -10.68 -0.52 11.77
CA THR A 220 -11.60 -1.28 10.92
C THR A 220 -12.47 -2.24 11.73
N LYS A 221 -11.91 -2.87 12.76
CA LYS A 221 -12.69 -3.72 13.69
C LYS A 221 -13.77 -2.91 14.41
N LYS A 222 -13.45 -1.71 14.87
CA LYS A 222 -14.39 -0.81 15.56
C LYS A 222 -15.48 -0.27 14.63
N GLU A 223 -15.09 0.25 13.47
CA GLU A 223 -15.98 0.99 12.58
C GLU A 223 -16.83 0.08 11.67
N LEU A 224 -16.25 -1.05 11.22
CA LEU A 224 -16.85 -1.92 10.20
C LEU A 224 -17.01 -3.37 10.67
N GLY A 225 -16.44 -3.73 11.83
CA GLY A 225 -16.43 -5.11 12.33
C GLY A 225 -15.48 -6.06 11.60
N GLY A 226 -14.60 -5.51 10.73
CA GLY A 226 -13.63 -6.23 9.93
C GLY A 226 -13.08 -5.36 8.80
N ILE A 227 -12.41 -5.98 7.82
CA ILE A 227 -11.80 -5.30 6.68
C ILE A 227 -12.62 -5.47 5.40
N THR A 228 -12.48 -4.53 4.45
CA THR A 228 -12.98 -4.59 3.06
C THR A 228 -11.84 -4.38 2.08
N GLY A 229 -12.09 -4.54 0.78
CA GLY A 229 -11.12 -4.20 -0.26
C GLY A 229 -10.68 -2.74 -0.19
N ASP A 230 -11.63 -1.84 0.00
CA ASP A 230 -11.43 -0.39 0.09
C ASP A 230 -10.54 -0.06 1.29
N THR A 231 -10.84 -0.66 2.47
CA THR A 231 -10.00 -0.45 3.66
C THR A 231 -8.61 -1.08 3.54
N ALA A 232 -8.41 -2.10 2.70
CA ALA A 232 -7.08 -2.63 2.42
C ALA A 232 -6.26 -1.64 1.56
N GLY A 233 -6.89 -0.98 0.57
CA GLY A 233 -6.29 0.14 -0.17
C GLY A 233 -5.99 1.35 0.72
N TYR A 234 -6.94 1.72 1.57
CA TYR A 234 -6.75 2.73 2.61
C TYR A 234 -5.52 2.45 3.48
N PHE A 235 -5.37 1.21 3.95
CA PHE A 235 -4.21 0.82 4.75
C PHE A 235 -2.90 1.02 4.00
N VAL A 236 -2.81 0.62 2.72
CA VAL A 236 -1.60 0.82 1.92
C VAL A 236 -1.23 2.31 1.89
N CYS A 237 -2.20 3.20 1.61
CA CYS A 237 -1.95 4.64 1.54
C CYS A 237 -1.47 5.22 2.88
N ILE A 238 -2.17 4.93 3.99
CA ILE A 238 -1.75 5.48 5.30
C ILE A 238 -0.41 4.92 5.75
N CYS A 239 -0.11 3.65 5.46
CA CYS A 239 1.15 3.02 5.82
C CYS A 239 2.31 3.64 5.04
N GLU A 240 2.17 3.81 3.71
CA GLU A 240 3.16 4.47 2.86
C GLU A 240 3.42 5.92 3.30
N CYS A 241 2.36 6.68 3.59
CA CYS A 241 2.47 8.05 4.08
C CYS A 241 3.14 8.12 5.46
N ALA A 242 2.75 7.27 6.40
CA ALA A 242 3.35 7.24 7.74
C ALA A 242 4.83 6.88 7.70
N MET A 243 5.23 5.93 6.84
CA MET A 243 6.64 5.59 6.62
C MET A 243 7.40 6.77 6.00
N ALA A 244 6.83 7.47 5.02
CA ALA A 244 7.43 8.68 4.44
C ALA A 244 7.65 9.77 5.50
N VAL A 245 6.65 10.03 6.32
CA VAL A 245 6.73 11.02 7.42
C VAL A 245 7.78 10.63 8.44
N ALA A 246 7.85 9.35 8.84
CA ALA A 246 8.86 8.87 9.78
C ALA A 246 10.28 9.04 9.23
N LEU A 247 10.50 8.71 7.95
CA LEU A 247 11.82 8.86 7.31
C LEU A 247 12.20 10.33 7.14
N GLY A 248 11.28 11.17 6.68
CA GLY A 248 11.49 12.61 6.59
C GLY A 248 11.81 13.23 7.97
N GLY A 249 11.11 12.79 9.02
CA GLY A 249 11.37 13.20 10.39
C GLY A 249 12.77 12.83 10.90
N VAL A 250 13.23 11.61 10.62
CA VAL A 250 14.59 11.16 10.97
C VAL A 250 15.66 11.97 10.23
N SER A 251 15.40 12.35 8.97
CA SER A 251 16.32 13.18 8.17
C SER A 251 16.56 14.60 8.77
N PHE A 252 15.72 15.06 9.71
CA PHE A 252 15.99 16.30 10.46
C PHE A 252 16.92 16.11 11.67
N ILE A 253 17.14 14.85 12.10
CA ILE A 253 17.84 14.54 13.34
C ILE A 253 19.26 14.06 13.06
N ILE A 254 19.47 13.44 11.90
CA ILE A 254 20.73 12.88 11.45
C ILE A 254 21.34 13.75 10.36
#